data_c832c15b6dd7f2bc5356edf34803edb3
#
_entry.id   c832c15b6dd7f2bc5356edf34803edb3
#
_cell.length_a   1.000
_cell.length_b   1.000
_cell.length_c   1.000
_cell.angle_alpha   90.00
_cell.angle_beta   90.00
_cell.angle_gamma   90.00
#
_symmetry.space_group_name_H-M   'P 1'
#
loop_
_entity.id
_entity.type
_entity.pdbx_description
1 polymer ?
#
loop_
_entity_poly.entity_id
_entity_poly.type
_entity_poly.pdbx_seq_one_letter_code
_entity_poly.pdbx_strand_id
1 'polypeptide(L)'
;MRGSATLSAADVLADSAARRPDHTALVAGDRRISYGDLWLTACGYAAALRDRGIGAGDRVALLLPNTPAFPAAYFGVLALGATVVPVNALLKAEEIAYILRHSGARAVLCAGSLLGEGERAAKRAEVPLLTVEADDGTGTALDQLAARAVPIEAPVPCAPDDIALILYTSGTTGRPKGVMLSHLNLVMNIDTTVLSPFAMDSGDVLLGCLPLFHTFGQVCGMGTCFRVGATLVLMSCFTADGALDVMVREGCTVLMGVPTMYIALLEAAARDARRPPLARAYSGGSALPVRVLQDFETTFGCPVHEGYGLTETSPCVAYNQSAWPRRPGTVGKPIRGVEAEIARAGTEDRIVLLPPGEVGEIVVRGHNVMSGYLDDPAATEAALVDGWFRSGDLGVKDAEGYLTIVDRKKDMIVRGGYNVYPREVEEILSRHPSVAQVAVIGVPDARYGQEICAVIVPRPGAVTDESLAEGIIAWTRRRIASYKYPRRVEFAAALPLGPSGKVLKRELVALLGAGPSNGS
;
A
#
# COMPACT_ATOMS: atom_id res chain seq x y z
N MET A 1 11.59 -34.42 -8.24
CA MET A 1 12.60 -33.49 -8.76
C MET A 1 11.92 -32.13 -8.87
N ARG A 2 12.19 -31.17 -7.96
CA ARG A 2 11.81 -29.78 -8.16
C ARG A 2 12.60 -29.29 -9.38
N GLY A 3 11.95 -28.65 -10.33
CA GLY A 3 12.56 -28.17 -11.57
C GLY A 3 13.74 -27.25 -11.27
N SER A 4 14.72 -27.22 -12.15
CA SER A 4 15.95 -26.41 -12.09
C SER A 4 15.72 -24.91 -12.39
N ALA A 5 14.48 -24.42 -12.37
CA ALA A 5 14.20 -23.01 -12.61
C ALA A 5 14.59 -22.19 -11.39
N THR A 6 15.39 -21.15 -11.61
CA THR A 6 15.76 -20.16 -10.60
C THR A 6 15.12 -18.82 -10.93
N LEU A 7 14.68 -18.10 -9.90
CA LEU A 7 14.12 -16.77 -10.02
C LEU A 7 14.38 -16.00 -8.73
N SER A 8 15.11 -14.91 -8.79
CA SER A 8 15.36 -14.05 -7.63
C SER A 8 14.74 -12.66 -7.80
N ALA A 9 14.02 -12.19 -6.79
CA ALA A 9 13.58 -10.81 -6.77
C ALA A 9 14.74 -9.81 -6.61
N ALA A 10 15.94 -10.28 -6.21
CA ALA A 10 17.15 -9.45 -6.20
C ALA A 10 17.57 -9.03 -7.62
N ASP A 11 17.25 -9.85 -8.64
CA ASP A 11 17.59 -9.58 -10.04
C ASP A 11 16.91 -8.30 -10.57
N VAL A 12 15.82 -7.86 -9.95
CA VAL A 12 15.15 -6.59 -10.29
C VAL A 12 16.11 -5.40 -10.21
N LEU A 13 16.96 -5.35 -9.19
CA LEU A 13 18.00 -4.31 -9.05
C LEU A 13 19.29 -4.71 -9.76
N ALA A 14 19.74 -5.97 -9.62
CA ALA A 14 21.01 -6.45 -10.17
C ALA A 14 21.09 -6.29 -11.68
N ASP A 15 20.04 -6.64 -12.42
CA ASP A 15 19.96 -6.48 -13.88
C ASP A 15 20.10 -5.02 -14.32
N SER A 16 19.46 -4.09 -13.62
CA SER A 16 19.55 -2.67 -13.95
C SER A 16 20.91 -2.08 -13.58
N ALA A 17 21.51 -2.53 -12.47
CA ALA A 17 22.87 -2.18 -12.11
C ALA A 17 23.90 -2.67 -13.15
N ALA A 18 23.73 -3.89 -13.67
CA ALA A 18 24.59 -4.43 -14.71
C ALA A 18 24.45 -3.69 -16.05
N ARG A 19 23.22 -3.30 -16.41
CA ARG A 19 22.96 -2.62 -17.70
C ARG A 19 23.24 -1.13 -17.69
N ARG A 20 23.08 -0.46 -16.54
CA ARG A 20 23.15 1.01 -16.39
C ARG A 20 23.83 1.41 -15.08
N PRO A 21 25.09 0.98 -14.81
CA PRO A 21 25.74 1.20 -13.53
C PRO A 21 25.82 2.67 -13.12
N ASP A 22 26.04 3.57 -14.07
CA ASP A 22 26.23 5.00 -13.81
C ASP A 22 24.91 5.81 -13.78
N HIS A 23 23.77 5.18 -14.16
CA HIS A 23 22.50 5.89 -14.12
C HIS A 23 22.01 6.08 -12.68
N THR A 24 21.40 7.23 -12.39
CA THR A 24 20.87 7.54 -11.05
C THR A 24 19.70 6.61 -10.71
N ALA A 25 19.88 5.76 -9.72
CA ALA A 25 18.82 4.90 -9.18
C ALA A 25 17.98 5.65 -8.15
N LEU A 26 18.64 6.40 -7.25
CA LEU A 26 18.00 7.08 -6.13
C LEU A 26 18.41 8.55 -6.05
N VAL A 27 17.44 9.38 -5.69
CA VAL A 27 17.67 10.75 -5.22
C VAL A 27 17.10 10.87 -3.81
N ALA A 28 17.90 11.34 -2.84
CA ALA A 28 17.49 11.53 -1.45
C ALA A 28 18.08 12.85 -0.93
N GLY A 29 17.26 13.89 -0.89
CA GLY A 29 17.76 15.27 -0.69
C GLY A 29 18.70 15.66 -1.81
N ASP A 30 19.95 16.03 -1.47
CA ASP A 30 20.99 16.39 -2.43
C ASP A 30 21.86 15.19 -2.87
N ARG A 31 21.64 14.02 -2.27
CA ARG A 31 22.39 12.80 -2.61
C ARG A 31 21.80 12.13 -3.84
N ARG A 32 22.68 11.79 -4.78
CA ARG A 32 22.38 10.95 -5.95
C ARG A 32 23.19 9.67 -5.86
N ILE A 33 22.51 8.54 -5.96
CA ILE A 33 23.12 7.21 -5.86
C ILE A 33 22.88 6.49 -7.18
N SER A 34 23.96 6.02 -7.80
CA SER A 34 23.88 5.27 -9.05
C SER A 34 23.36 3.85 -8.82
N TYR A 35 22.91 3.18 -9.89
CA TYR A 35 22.55 1.76 -9.84
C TYR A 35 23.71 0.88 -9.39
N GLY A 36 24.92 1.17 -9.89
CA GLY A 36 26.13 0.45 -9.49
C GLY A 36 26.44 0.59 -8.01
N ASP A 37 26.41 1.82 -7.48
CA ASP A 37 26.66 2.07 -6.06
C ASP A 37 25.59 1.46 -5.15
N LEU A 38 24.32 1.55 -5.56
CA LEU A 38 23.23 0.96 -4.80
C LEU A 38 23.36 -0.57 -4.72
N TRP A 39 23.67 -1.22 -5.86
CA TRP A 39 23.86 -2.66 -5.90
C TRP A 39 25.10 -3.09 -5.12
N LEU A 40 26.22 -2.37 -5.25
CA LEU A 40 27.43 -2.63 -4.48
C LEU A 40 27.17 -2.55 -2.96
N THR A 41 26.39 -1.56 -2.52
CA THR A 41 25.97 -1.41 -1.13
C THR A 41 25.11 -2.61 -0.69
N ALA A 42 24.14 -3.03 -1.51
CA ALA A 42 23.32 -4.21 -1.25
C ALA A 42 24.16 -5.48 -1.14
N CYS A 43 25.14 -5.69 -2.03
CA CYS A 43 26.08 -6.82 -1.98
C CYS A 43 26.95 -6.80 -0.72
N GLY A 44 27.37 -5.61 -0.28
CA GLY A 44 28.10 -5.41 0.98
C GLY A 44 27.25 -5.78 2.20
N TYR A 45 25.98 -5.35 2.24
CA TYR A 45 25.04 -5.71 3.30
C TYR A 45 24.78 -7.22 3.32
N ALA A 46 24.60 -7.83 2.15
CA ALA A 46 24.48 -9.27 2.02
C ALA A 46 25.69 -9.99 2.63
N ALA A 47 26.91 -9.59 2.27
CA ALA A 47 28.13 -10.17 2.80
C ALA A 47 28.24 -10.03 4.33
N ALA A 48 27.94 -8.84 4.87
CA ALA A 48 27.95 -8.59 6.31
C ALA A 48 26.94 -9.46 7.08
N LEU A 49 25.79 -9.72 6.49
CA LEU A 49 24.75 -10.61 7.04
C LEU A 49 25.19 -12.10 6.93
N ARG A 50 25.73 -12.51 5.78
CA ARG A 50 26.30 -13.85 5.58
C ARG A 50 27.38 -14.17 6.62
N ASP A 51 28.30 -13.24 6.87
CA ASP A 51 29.38 -13.40 7.84
C ASP A 51 28.87 -13.53 9.30
N ARG A 52 27.57 -13.24 9.52
CA ARG A 52 26.82 -13.48 10.77
C ARG A 52 25.94 -14.73 10.75
N GLY A 53 26.11 -15.57 9.73
CA GLY A 53 25.40 -16.82 9.60
C GLY A 53 23.95 -16.68 9.12
N ILE A 54 23.62 -15.58 8.45
CA ILE A 54 22.31 -15.40 7.77
C ILE A 54 22.45 -15.86 6.32
N GLY A 55 21.53 -16.67 5.85
CA GLY A 55 21.54 -17.24 4.50
C GLY A 55 20.14 -17.54 3.97
N ALA A 56 20.10 -18.38 2.94
CA ALA A 56 18.86 -18.75 2.26
C ALA A 56 17.81 -19.34 3.24
N GLY A 57 16.58 -18.85 3.15
CA GLY A 57 15.47 -19.25 4.01
C GLY A 57 15.42 -18.57 5.39
N ASP A 58 16.48 -17.89 5.81
CA ASP A 58 16.43 -17.06 7.01
C ASP A 58 15.57 -15.81 6.79
N ARG A 59 15.08 -15.20 7.86
CA ARG A 59 14.20 -14.02 7.82
C ARG A 59 14.89 -12.84 8.48
N VAL A 60 14.91 -11.69 7.80
CA VAL A 60 15.53 -10.45 8.29
C VAL A 60 14.48 -9.34 8.32
N ALA A 61 14.27 -8.75 9.50
CA ALA A 61 13.35 -7.65 9.67
C ALA A 61 13.99 -6.32 9.29
N LEU A 62 13.24 -5.45 8.59
CA LEU A 62 13.66 -4.11 8.19
C LEU A 62 12.81 -3.06 8.91
N LEU A 63 13.33 -2.44 9.94
CA LEU A 63 12.74 -1.29 10.62
C LEU A 63 13.40 -0.01 10.09
N LEU A 64 13.09 0.32 8.84
CA LEU A 64 13.73 1.38 8.06
C LEU A 64 12.66 2.31 7.44
N PRO A 65 12.84 3.64 7.52
CA PRO A 65 12.00 4.60 6.80
C PRO A 65 12.36 4.64 5.30
N ASN A 66 11.72 5.54 4.54
CA ASN A 66 12.04 5.79 3.13
C ASN A 66 13.38 6.52 2.98
N THR A 67 14.48 5.83 3.23
CA THR A 67 15.86 6.30 3.02
C THR A 67 16.58 5.36 2.07
N PRO A 68 17.75 5.74 1.53
CA PRO A 68 18.55 4.86 0.68
C PRO A 68 18.93 3.51 1.32
N ALA A 69 18.96 3.45 2.64
CA ALA A 69 19.22 2.21 3.36
C ALA A 69 18.12 1.16 3.14
N PHE A 70 16.86 1.57 2.95
CA PHE A 70 15.78 0.61 2.75
C PHE A 70 15.98 -0.24 1.49
N PRO A 71 16.13 0.32 0.27
CA PRO A 71 16.38 -0.49 -0.92
C PRO A 71 17.70 -1.27 -0.85
N ALA A 72 18.77 -0.68 -0.32
CA ALA A 72 20.03 -1.40 -0.17
C ALA A 72 19.90 -2.64 0.74
N ALA A 73 19.25 -2.51 1.90
CA ALA A 73 19.01 -3.62 2.81
C ALA A 73 18.02 -4.65 2.23
N TYR A 74 16.94 -4.18 1.60
CA TYR A 74 15.93 -5.02 0.98
C TYR A 74 16.55 -5.95 -0.08
N PHE A 75 17.29 -5.39 -1.03
CA PHE A 75 17.93 -6.17 -2.08
C PHE A 75 19.13 -6.97 -1.57
N GLY A 76 19.82 -6.48 -0.54
CA GLY A 76 20.91 -7.24 0.11
C GLY A 76 20.39 -8.50 0.80
N VAL A 77 19.26 -8.45 1.49
CA VAL A 77 18.62 -9.62 2.10
C VAL A 77 18.15 -10.61 1.03
N LEU A 78 17.47 -10.11 -0.03
CA LEU A 78 17.02 -10.95 -1.14
C LEU A 78 18.19 -11.59 -1.89
N ALA A 79 19.31 -10.90 -2.03
CA ALA A 79 20.50 -11.42 -2.70
C ALA A 79 21.14 -12.61 -1.97
N LEU A 80 20.88 -12.76 -0.66
CA LEU A 80 21.26 -13.96 0.13
C LEU A 80 20.27 -15.12 -0.01
N GLY A 81 19.16 -14.95 -0.72
CA GLY A 81 18.06 -15.91 -0.70
C GLY A 81 17.29 -15.89 0.64
N ALA A 82 17.49 -14.87 1.46
CA ALA A 82 16.78 -14.67 2.71
C ALA A 82 15.47 -13.91 2.49
N THR A 83 14.52 -14.12 3.39
CA THR A 83 13.19 -13.48 3.34
C THR A 83 13.22 -12.12 4.04
N VAL A 84 12.72 -11.10 3.38
CA VAL A 84 12.55 -9.76 3.95
C VAL A 84 11.27 -9.71 4.78
N VAL A 85 11.34 -9.09 5.96
CA VAL A 85 10.18 -8.79 6.82
C VAL A 85 10.13 -7.27 7.06
N PRO A 86 9.50 -6.49 6.19
CA PRO A 86 9.39 -5.05 6.39
C PRO A 86 8.51 -4.75 7.60
N VAL A 87 9.00 -3.85 8.45
CA VAL A 87 8.30 -3.42 9.66
C VAL A 87 7.90 -1.95 9.51
N ASN A 88 6.64 -1.66 9.78
CA ASN A 88 6.16 -0.29 9.76
C ASN A 88 6.89 0.57 10.80
N ALA A 89 7.51 1.64 10.34
CA ALA A 89 8.31 2.57 11.15
C ALA A 89 7.51 3.33 12.24
N LEU A 90 6.18 3.30 12.19
CA LEU A 90 5.30 3.97 13.16
C LEU A 90 4.87 3.06 14.32
N LEU A 91 5.17 1.75 14.25
CA LEU A 91 4.82 0.78 15.29
C LEU A 91 5.62 1.03 16.58
N LYS A 92 5.05 0.59 17.69
CA LYS A 92 5.68 0.62 18.99
C LYS A 92 6.42 -0.68 19.31
N ALA A 93 7.32 -0.63 20.26
CA ALA A 93 8.20 -1.76 20.61
C ALA A 93 7.47 -3.08 20.84
N GLU A 94 6.25 -3.06 21.40
CA GLU A 94 5.47 -4.26 21.65
C GLU A 94 4.98 -4.90 20.34
N GLU A 95 4.48 -4.07 19.42
CA GLU A 95 4.00 -4.51 18.11
C GLU A 95 5.15 -5.01 17.25
N ILE A 96 6.29 -4.31 17.27
CA ILE A 96 7.51 -4.71 16.57
C ILE A 96 8.01 -6.06 17.13
N ALA A 97 8.08 -6.20 18.46
CA ALA A 97 8.51 -7.44 19.11
C ALA A 97 7.60 -8.63 18.77
N TYR A 98 6.28 -8.40 18.62
CA TYR A 98 5.37 -9.42 18.12
C TYR A 98 5.76 -9.87 16.70
N ILE A 99 6.00 -8.93 15.79
CA ILE A 99 6.41 -9.24 14.40
C ILE A 99 7.72 -10.01 14.38
N LEU A 100 8.72 -9.59 15.15
CA LEU A 100 10.03 -10.26 15.22
C LEU A 100 9.91 -11.72 15.68
N ARG A 101 9.14 -11.96 16.76
CA ARG A 101 8.92 -13.33 17.28
C ARG A 101 8.12 -14.18 16.32
N HIS A 102 6.98 -13.66 15.85
CA HIS A 102 6.07 -14.41 14.99
C HIS A 102 6.69 -14.73 13.64
N SER A 103 7.44 -13.79 13.06
CA SER A 103 8.17 -14.06 11.82
C SER A 103 9.37 -14.97 12.00
N GLY A 104 9.83 -15.20 13.23
CA GLY A 104 11.10 -15.91 13.47
C GLY A 104 12.30 -15.17 12.88
N ALA A 105 12.30 -13.84 12.91
CA ALA A 105 13.38 -13.02 12.37
C ALA A 105 14.70 -13.32 13.08
N ARG A 106 15.77 -13.58 12.31
CA ARG A 106 17.11 -13.86 12.84
C ARG A 106 17.93 -12.60 13.10
N ALA A 107 17.55 -11.49 12.49
CA ALA A 107 18.10 -10.17 12.76
C ALA A 107 17.06 -9.08 12.44
N VAL A 108 17.24 -7.92 13.06
CA VAL A 108 16.51 -6.70 12.69
C VAL A 108 17.52 -5.63 12.28
N LEU A 109 17.34 -5.08 11.07
CA LEU A 109 18.06 -3.90 10.58
C LEU A 109 17.26 -2.67 10.95
N CYS A 110 17.83 -1.79 11.76
CA CYS A 110 17.15 -0.66 12.34
C CYS A 110 17.83 0.65 11.98
N ALA A 111 17.08 1.63 11.47
CA ALA A 111 17.60 2.98 11.26
C ALA A 111 17.92 3.66 12.60
N GLY A 112 18.97 4.49 12.63
CA GLY A 112 19.35 5.25 13.82
C GLY A 112 18.21 6.08 14.40
N SER A 113 17.36 6.67 13.57
CA SER A 113 16.18 7.44 14.00
C SER A 113 15.08 6.61 14.70
N LEU A 114 15.11 5.28 14.60
CA LEU A 114 14.11 4.35 15.14
C LEU A 114 14.68 3.46 16.27
N LEU A 115 15.93 3.69 16.70
CA LEU A 115 16.62 2.86 17.69
C LEU A 115 15.85 2.71 19.00
N GLY A 116 15.24 3.78 19.50
CA GLY A 116 14.53 3.73 20.79
C GLY A 116 13.41 2.68 20.83
N GLU A 117 12.61 2.54 19.77
CA GLU A 117 11.60 1.48 19.67
C GLU A 117 12.24 0.15 19.23
N GLY A 118 13.20 0.19 18.31
CA GLY A 118 13.88 -0.97 17.75
C GLY A 118 14.64 -1.78 18.82
N GLU A 119 15.46 -1.14 19.66
CA GLU A 119 16.21 -1.80 20.73
C GLU A 119 15.30 -2.46 21.76
N ARG A 120 14.24 -1.74 22.20
CA ARG A 120 13.26 -2.31 23.13
C ARG A 120 12.56 -3.52 22.55
N ALA A 121 12.21 -3.47 21.26
CA ALA A 121 11.58 -4.57 20.56
C ALA A 121 12.52 -5.76 20.37
N ALA A 122 13.74 -5.51 19.91
CA ALA A 122 14.77 -6.53 19.68
C ALA A 122 15.12 -7.26 20.99
N LYS A 123 15.29 -6.52 22.09
CA LYS A 123 15.53 -7.10 23.42
C LYS A 123 14.37 -7.99 23.89
N ARG A 124 13.10 -7.54 23.68
CA ARG A 124 11.90 -8.32 24.05
C ARG A 124 11.72 -9.57 23.19
N ALA A 125 12.15 -9.53 21.94
CA ALA A 125 12.07 -10.64 21.01
C ALA A 125 13.30 -11.55 21.05
N GLU A 126 14.36 -11.15 21.75
CA GLU A 126 15.66 -11.83 21.78
C GLU A 126 16.27 -11.98 20.37
N VAL A 127 16.09 -10.93 19.53
CA VAL A 127 16.58 -10.90 18.15
C VAL A 127 17.76 -9.92 18.07
N PRO A 128 18.90 -10.29 17.46
CA PRO A 128 20.02 -9.38 17.22
C PRO A 128 19.59 -8.16 16.41
N LEU A 129 20.03 -6.95 16.85
CA LEU A 129 19.80 -5.71 16.13
C LEU A 129 21.11 -5.22 15.50
N LEU A 130 21.05 -4.83 14.26
CA LEU A 130 22.09 -4.14 13.51
C LEU A 130 21.57 -2.74 13.12
N THR A 131 22.33 -1.72 13.45
CA THR A 131 22.00 -0.35 13.04
C THR A 131 22.36 -0.11 11.58
N VAL A 132 21.61 0.75 10.92
CA VAL A 132 21.86 1.17 9.54
C VAL A 132 21.80 2.70 9.48
N GLU A 133 22.71 3.33 8.76
CA GLU A 133 22.86 4.81 8.69
C GLU A 133 23.03 5.46 10.07
N ALA A 134 23.61 4.76 11.02
CA ALA A 134 23.93 5.31 12.35
C ALA A 134 25.44 5.47 12.50
N ASP A 135 25.88 6.68 12.72
CA ASP A 135 27.24 7.00 13.17
C ASP A 135 27.23 7.06 14.72
N ASP A 136 27.04 5.90 15.35
CA ASP A 136 26.92 5.78 16.81
C ASP A 136 28.24 5.36 17.50
N GLY A 137 29.30 5.16 16.72
CA GLY A 137 30.61 4.75 17.24
C GLY A 137 30.66 3.35 17.85
N THR A 138 29.55 2.59 17.87
CA THR A 138 29.48 1.26 18.53
C THR A 138 30.09 0.13 17.71
N GLY A 139 30.41 0.40 16.44
CA GLY A 139 30.98 -0.61 15.53
C GLY A 139 30.02 -1.71 15.07
N THR A 140 28.76 -1.66 15.48
CA THR A 140 27.71 -2.61 15.07
C THR A 140 26.90 -2.14 13.88
N ALA A 141 27.19 -0.97 13.34
CA ALA A 141 26.55 -0.44 12.16
C ALA A 141 26.79 -1.37 10.95
N LEU A 142 25.71 -1.74 10.28
CA LEU A 142 25.77 -2.62 9.10
C LEU A 142 26.68 -2.03 8.00
N ASP A 143 26.68 -0.70 7.88
CA ASP A 143 27.54 0.01 6.92
C ASP A 143 29.04 -0.22 7.19
N GLN A 144 29.47 -0.19 8.45
CA GLN A 144 30.86 -0.44 8.83
C GLN A 144 31.26 -1.90 8.62
N LEU A 145 30.31 -2.81 8.82
CA LEU A 145 30.53 -4.24 8.60
C LEU A 145 30.61 -4.54 7.10
N ALA A 146 29.72 -3.96 6.31
CA ALA A 146 29.73 -4.07 4.85
C ALA A 146 31.04 -3.53 4.23
N ALA A 147 31.55 -2.42 4.76
CA ALA A 147 32.82 -1.83 4.30
C ALA A 147 34.05 -2.77 4.53
N ARG A 148 33.96 -3.73 5.45
CA ARG A 148 35.02 -4.71 5.78
C ARG A 148 34.78 -6.07 5.13
N ALA A 149 33.56 -6.37 4.73
CA ALA A 149 33.19 -7.63 4.10
C ALA A 149 33.57 -7.65 2.61
N VAL A 150 33.83 -8.83 2.09
CA VAL A 150 33.96 -9.02 0.63
C VAL A 150 32.55 -9.13 0.07
N PRO A 151 32.09 -8.16 -0.75
CA PRO A 151 30.75 -8.19 -1.34
C PRO A 151 30.48 -9.50 -2.06
N ILE A 152 29.22 -9.95 -2.06
CA ILE A 152 28.83 -11.11 -2.86
C ILE A 152 28.91 -10.76 -4.34
N GLU A 153 29.31 -11.71 -5.18
CA GLU A 153 29.47 -11.50 -6.63
C GLU A 153 28.13 -11.56 -7.37
N ALA A 154 27.23 -12.43 -6.91
CA ALA A 154 25.91 -12.65 -7.52
C ALA A 154 24.88 -13.06 -6.46
N PRO A 155 23.58 -12.86 -6.73
CA PRO A 155 22.51 -13.36 -5.87
C PRO A 155 22.57 -14.89 -5.73
N VAL A 156 22.21 -15.37 -4.53
CA VAL A 156 22.03 -16.80 -4.29
C VAL A 156 20.84 -17.29 -5.12
N PRO A 157 20.95 -18.40 -5.87
CA PRO A 157 19.85 -18.97 -6.62
C PRO A 157 18.67 -19.36 -5.72
N CYS A 158 17.47 -18.88 -6.03
CA CYS A 158 16.23 -19.18 -5.32
C CYS A 158 15.27 -19.93 -6.25
N ALA A 159 14.42 -20.79 -5.68
CA ALA A 159 13.29 -21.33 -6.44
C ALA A 159 12.20 -20.25 -6.58
N PRO A 160 11.42 -20.25 -7.67
CA PRO A 160 10.35 -19.28 -7.86
C PRO A 160 9.34 -19.20 -6.71
N ASP A 161 9.07 -20.35 -6.07
CA ASP A 161 8.11 -20.48 -4.95
C ASP A 161 8.73 -20.23 -3.57
N ASP A 162 10.04 -20.00 -3.46
CA ASP A 162 10.67 -19.62 -2.20
C ASP A 162 10.11 -18.27 -1.74
N ILE A 163 9.91 -18.14 -0.42
CA ILE A 163 9.33 -16.93 0.15
C ILE A 163 10.36 -15.81 0.18
N ALA A 164 10.10 -14.76 -0.57
CA ALA A 164 10.93 -13.57 -0.66
C ALA A 164 10.55 -12.50 0.38
N LEU A 165 9.26 -12.45 0.75
CA LEU A 165 8.71 -11.35 1.52
C LEU A 165 7.60 -11.83 2.46
N ILE A 166 7.63 -11.35 3.73
CA ILE A 166 6.52 -11.53 4.67
C ILE A 166 6.07 -10.16 5.14
N LEU A 167 4.84 -9.80 4.80
CA LEU A 167 4.24 -8.51 5.16
C LEU A 167 3.11 -8.68 6.17
N TYR A 168 3.14 -7.86 7.21
CA TYR A 168 2.12 -7.92 8.25
C TYR A 168 0.96 -6.97 7.94
N THR A 169 -0.25 -7.53 7.88
CA THR A 169 -1.50 -6.78 7.69
C THR A 169 -2.32 -6.81 8.97
N SER A 170 -3.05 -5.73 9.24
CA SER A 170 -4.00 -5.68 10.36
C SER A 170 -5.17 -6.62 10.07
N GLY A 171 -5.11 -7.83 10.61
CA GLY A 171 -6.18 -8.82 10.49
C GLY A 171 -7.51 -8.36 11.09
N THR A 172 -8.60 -9.03 10.71
CA THR A 172 -9.95 -8.81 11.29
C THR A 172 -10.05 -9.26 12.75
N THR A 173 -9.15 -10.15 13.18
CA THR A 173 -9.14 -10.80 14.50
C THR A 173 -8.30 -10.09 15.58
N GLY A 174 -7.77 -8.92 15.29
CA GLY A 174 -7.02 -8.08 16.25
C GLY A 174 -5.50 -8.27 16.25
N ARG A 175 -4.96 -9.42 15.83
CA ARG A 175 -3.50 -9.61 15.66
C ARG A 175 -3.09 -9.54 14.20
N PRO A 176 -1.97 -8.86 13.86
CA PRO A 176 -1.47 -8.81 12.51
C PRO A 176 -1.12 -10.21 11.96
N LYS A 177 -1.49 -10.48 10.70
CA LYS A 177 -1.15 -11.72 9.99
C LYS A 177 0.03 -11.49 9.06
N GLY A 178 0.95 -12.44 8.98
CA GLY A 178 2.09 -12.41 8.07
C GLY A 178 1.71 -12.99 6.71
N VAL A 179 1.56 -12.15 5.70
CA VAL A 179 1.30 -12.56 4.30
C VAL A 179 2.61 -13.00 3.66
N MET A 180 2.67 -14.23 3.16
CA MET A 180 3.85 -14.82 2.53
C MET A 180 3.80 -14.65 1.02
N LEU A 181 4.77 -13.91 0.46
CA LEU A 181 4.91 -13.67 -0.98
C LEU A 181 6.20 -14.30 -1.50
N SER A 182 6.09 -15.07 -2.58
CA SER A 182 7.22 -15.74 -3.22
C SER A 182 8.00 -14.81 -4.16
N HIS A 183 9.19 -15.23 -4.58
CA HIS A 183 9.94 -14.54 -5.64
C HIS A 183 9.10 -14.43 -6.91
N LEU A 184 8.37 -15.49 -7.29
CA LEU A 184 7.46 -15.48 -8.44
C LEU A 184 6.39 -14.40 -8.32
N ASN A 185 5.73 -14.32 -7.16
CA ASN A 185 4.70 -13.31 -6.93
C ASN A 185 5.24 -11.88 -7.19
N LEU A 186 6.41 -11.57 -6.63
CA LEU A 186 7.00 -10.23 -6.75
C LEU A 186 7.46 -9.93 -8.18
N VAL A 187 8.28 -10.80 -8.77
CA VAL A 187 8.85 -10.58 -10.10
C VAL A 187 7.77 -10.50 -11.16
N MET A 188 6.81 -11.44 -11.16
CA MET A 188 5.72 -11.45 -12.14
C MET A 188 4.81 -10.23 -12.00
N ASN A 189 4.53 -9.78 -10.77
CA ASN A 189 3.72 -8.58 -10.56
C ASN A 189 4.46 -7.33 -11.06
N ILE A 190 5.76 -7.19 -10.77
CA ILE A 190 6.62 -6.11 -11.26
C ILE A 190 6.68 -6.12 -12.80
N ASP A 191 7.07 -7.24 -13.42
CA ASP A 191 7.26 -7.33 -14.86
C ASP A 191 5.97 -7.08 -15.64
N THR A 192 4.85 -7.60 -15.12
CA THR A 192 3.54 -7.39 -15.75
C THR A 192 3.12 -5.92 -15.66
N THR A 193 3.28 -5.30 -14.48
CA THR A 193 2.82 -3.92 -14.26
C THR A 193 3.70 -2.88 -14.91
N VAL A 194 5.00 -3.15 -15.07
CA VAL A 194 5.91 -2.32 -15.88
C VAL A 194 5.40 -2.19 -17.32
N LEU A 195 4.97 -3.29 -17.93
CA LEU A 195 4.47 -3.28 -19.31
C LEU A 195 3.09 -2.62 -19.41
N SER A 196 2.20 -2.95 -18.48
CA SER A 196 0.83 -2.44 -18.37
C SER A 196 0.31 -2.73 -16.96
N PRO A 197 -0.18 -1.76 -16.21
CA PRO A 197 -0.64 -0.43 -16.62
C PRO A 197 0.42 0.67 -16.67
N PHE A 198 1.61 0.50 -16.06
CA PHE A 198 2.48 1.63 -15.78
C PHE A 198 3.24 2.15 -17.02
N ALA A 199 3.53 1.26 -17.99
CA ALA A 199 4.27 1.60 -19.20
C ALA A 199 5.52 2.45 -18.91
N MET A 200 6.27 2.05 -17.86
CA MET A 200 7.45 2.77 -17.39
C MET A 200 8.68 2.44 -18.25
N ASP A 201 9.56 3.40 -18.35
CA ASP A 201 10.87 3.25 -18.98
C ASP A 201 11.99 3.91 -18.15
N SER A 202 13.21 3.77 -18.61
CA SER A 202 14.40 4.26 -17.89
C SER A 202 14.56 5.78 -17.85
N GLY A 203 13.76 6.52 -18.63
CA GLY A 203 13.72 7.99 -18.60
C GLY A 203 12.76 8.52 -17.54
N ASP A 204 11.98 7.66 -16.92
CA ASP A 204 11.03 8.08 -15.89
C ASP A 204 11.72 8.49 -14.58
N VAL A 205 11.11 9.45 -13.92
CA VAL A 205 11.47 9.90 -12.58
C VAL A 205 10.23 9.78 -11.70
N LEU A 206 10.27 8.83 -10.76
CA LEU A 206 9.14 8.52 -9.87
C LEU A 206 9.31 9.19 -8.51
N LEU A 207 8.28 9.89 -8.02
CA LEU A 207 8.25 10.35 -6.62
C LEU A 207 7.99 9.16 -5.67
N GLY A 208 8.98 8.80 -4.88
CA GLY A 208 8.94 7.73 -3.88
C GLY A 208 8.42 8.22 -2.52
N CYS A 209 7.16 8.67 -2.47
CA CYS A 209 6.51 9.18 -1.26
C CYS A 209 5.67 8.14 -0.52
N LEU A 210 5.34 7.02 -1.18
CA LEU A 210 4.64 5.91 -0.55
C LEU A 210 5.59 5.13 0.38
N PRO A 211 5.08 4.63 1.53
CA PRO A 211 5.92 3.84 2.44
C PRO A 211 6.49 2.59 1.78
N LEU A 212 7.81 2.41 1.85
CA LEU A 212 8.49 1.25 1.30
C LEU A 212 8.26 -0.05 2.10
N PHE A 213 7.78 0.05 3.33
CA PHE A 213 7.33 -1.12 4.10
C PHE A 213 5.95 -1.64 3.66
N HIS A 214 5.30 -1.01 2.68
CA HIS A 214 4.00 -1.42 2.12
C HIS A 214 4.16 -1.81 0.64
N THR A 215 3.47 -2.86 0.19
CA THR A 215 3.58 -3.39 -1.18
C THR A 215 3.39 -2.35 -2.27
N PHE A 216 2.52 -1.36 -2.10
CA PHE A 216 2.31 -0.33 -3.12
C PHE A 216 3.57 0.51 -3.34
N GLY A 217 4.19 1.03 -2.28
CA GLY A 217 5.47 1.75 -2.40
C GLY A 217 6.63 0.85 -2.81
N GLN A 218 6.65 -0.38 -2.29
CA GLN A 218 7.74 -1.33 -2.48
C GLN A 218 7.74 -1.99 -3.87
N VAL A 219 6.61 -2.62 -4.25
CA VAL A 219 6.53 -3.40 -5.49
C VAL A 219 6.16 -2.50 -6.67
N CYS A 220 5.06 -1.73 -6.57
CA CYS A 220 4.63 -0.85 -7.66
C CYS A 220 5.53 0.38 -7.82
N GLY A 221 6.03 0.95 -6.72
CA GLY A 221 6.94 2.09 -6.77
C GLY A 221 8.38 1.65 -7.04
N MET A 222 9.08 1.20 -5.99
CA MET A 222 10.49 0.86 -6.02
C MET A 222 10.80 -0.27 -7.01
N GLY A 223 10.04 -1.37 -6.96
CA GLY A 223 10.29 -2.54 -7.80
C GLY A 223 10.17 -2.25 -9.29
N THR A 224 9.08 -1.61 -9.73
CA THR A 224 8.90 -1.26 -11.15
C THR A 224 9.91 -0.21 -11.62
N CYS A 225 10.23 0.78 -10.77
CA CYS A 225 11.24 1.79 -11.06
C CYS A 225 12.60 1.14 -11.33
N PHE A 226 13.05 0.26 -10.43
CA PHE A 226 14.35 -0.40 -10.59
C PHE A 226 14.38 -1.43 -11.73
N ARG A 227 13.25 -2.09 -12.02
CA ARG A 227 13.18 -3.06 -13.11
C ARG A 227 13.48 -2.46 -14.48
N VAL A 228 13.06 -1.22 -14.71
CA VAL A 228 13.30 -0.50 -15.97
C VAL A 228 14.56 0.37 -15.96
N GLY A 229 15.20 0.54 -14.81
CA GLY A 229 16.34 1.43 -14.66
C GLY A 229 15.97 2.91 -14.60
N ALA A 230 14.78 3.25 -14.06
CA ALA A 230 14.29 4.61 -13.84
C ALA A 230 14.86 5.23 -12.55
N THR A 231 14.60 6.49 -12.29
CA THR A 231 15.05 7.18 -11.07
C THR A 231 13.94 7.25 -10.03
N LEU A 232 14.21 6.79 -8.80
CA LEU A 232 13.32 6.91 -7.64
C LEU A 232 13.76 8.09 -6.76
N VAL A 233 12.91 9.11 -6.64
CA VAL A 233 13.15 10.26 -5.77
C VAL A 233 12.50 9.99 -4.42
N LEU A 234 13.31 9.67 -3.42
CA LEU A 234 12.84 9.29 -2.08
C LEU A 234 12.39 10.50 -1.27
N MET A 235 11.24 10.34 -0.64
CA MET A 235 10.69 11.28 0.30
C MET A 235 10.39 10.53 1.62
N SER A 236 11.09 10.88 2.69
CA SER A 236 10.98 10.18 3.98
C SER A 236 9.66 10.46 4.69
N CYS A 237 9.10 11.66 4.50
CA CYS A 237 7.81 12.08 5.03
C CYS A 237 7.08 12.91 3.99
N PHE A 238 5.87 12.51 3.63
CA PHE A 238 5.05 13.26 2.68
C PHE A 238 4.51 14.54 3.31
N THR A 239 4.79 15.68 2.68
CA THR A 239 4.08 16.95 2.84
C THR A 239 3.73 17.47 1.46
N ALA A 240 2.56 18.07 1.28
CA ALA A 240 2.09 18.45 -0.05
C ALA A 240 2.98 19.50 -0.72
N ASP A 241 3.36 20.55 0.03
CA ASP A 241 4.23 21.61 -0.49
C ASP A 241 5.65 21.07 -0.78
N GLY A 242 6.20 20.21 0.10
CA GLY A 242 7.50 19.55 -0.13
C GLY A 242 7.46 18.58 -1.31
N ALA A 243 6.37 17.83 -1.49
CA ALA A 243 6.21 16.93 -2.63
C ALA A 243 6.13 17.70 -3.95
N LEU A 244 5.37 18.79 -3.99
CA LEU A 244 5.31 19.66 -5.17
C LEU A 244 6.67 20.25 -5.52
N ASP A 245 7.40 20.77 -4.51
CA ASP A 245 8.74 21.33 -4.70
C ASP A 245 9.73 20.29 -5.23
N VAL A 246 9.77 19.10 -4.62
CA VAL A 246 10.64 17.99 -5.04
C VAL A 246 10.28 17.52 -6.44
N MET A 247 9.00 17.35 -6.76
CA MET A 247 8.58 16.92 -8.11
C MET A 247 9.00 17.92 -9.19
N VAL A 248 8.88 19.21 -8.92
CA VAL A 248 9.32 20.26 -9.87
C VAL A 248 10.84 20.28 -10.01
N ARG A 249 11.57 20.23 -8.88
CA ARG A 249 13.04 20.30 -8.85
C ARG A 249 13.68 19.10 -9.54
N GLU A 250 13.18 17.91 -9.29
CA GLU A 250 13.74 16.66 -9.84
C GLU A 250 13.10 16.25 -11.19
N GLY A 251 12.11 17.01 -11.67
CA GLY A 251 11.45 16.73 -12.95
C GLY A 251 10.67 15.42 -12.94
N CYS A 252 9.93 15.12 -11.85
CA CYS A 252 9.18 13.87 -11.73
C CYS A 252 8.15 13.71 -12.85
N THR A 253 8.19 12.58 -13.55
CA THR A 253 7.28 12.21 -14.65
C THR A 253 6.17 11.30 -14.21
N VAL A 254 6.34 10.60 -13.08
CA VAL A 254 5.38 9.62 -12.55
C VAL A 254 5.08 9.93 -11.08
N LEU A 255 3.79 9.91 -10.73
CA LEU A 255 3.31 9.97 -9.36
C LEU A 255 2.53 8.70 -9.04
N MET A 256 2.90 8.02 -7.94
CA MET A 256 2.08 6.98 -7.32
C MET A 256 1.66 7.45 -5.93
N GLY A 257 0.35 7.47 -5.65
CA GLY A 257 -0.16 8.02 -4.39
C GLY A 257 -1.47 7.40 -3.95
N VAL A 258 -1.89 7.76 -2.75
CA VAL A 258 -3.22 7.45 -2.20
C VAL A 258 -4.11 8.70 -2.28
N PRO A 259 -5.45 8.58 -2.25
CA PRO A 259 -6.37 9.71 -2.45
C PRO A 259 -6.09 10.93 -1.59
N THR A 260 -5.69 10.75 -0.33
CA THR A 260 -5.35 11.87 0.56
C THR A 260 -4.16 12.70 0.06
N MET A 261 -3.19 12.08 -0.62
CA MET A 261 -2.07 12.78 -1.23
C MET A 261 -2.51 13.62 -2.42
N TYR A 262 -3.44 13.12 -3.25
CA TYR A 262 -4.01 13.88 -4.37
C TYR A 262 -4.76 15.12 -3.90
N ILE A 263 -5.59 14.98 -2.86
CA ILE A 263 -6.30 16.10 -2.24
C ILE A 263 -5.31 17.16 -1.74
N ALA A 264 -4.31 16.73 -0.99
CA ALA A 264 -3.30 17.64 -0.42
C ALA A 264 -2.46 18.33 -1.52
N LEU A 265 -2.12 17.63 -2.60
CA LEU A 265 -1.41 18.23 -3.75
C LEU A 265 -2.24 19.26 -4.49
N LEU A 266 -3.57 19.06 -4.61
CA LEU A 266 -4.48 20.07 -5.16
C LEU A 266 -4.50 21.34 -4.30
N GLU A 267 -4.50 21.21 -2.98
CA GLU A 267 -4.43 22.33 -2.05
C GLU A 267 -3.07 23.06 -2.15
N ALA A 268 -1.96 22.34 -2.26
CA ALA A 268 -0.64 22.94 -2.49
C ALA A 268 -0.58 23.67 -3.84
N ALA A 269 -1.10 23.05 -4.90
CA ALA A 269 -1.14 23.63 -6.24
C ALA A 269 -1.99 24.90 -6.35
N ALA A 270 -2.94 25.11 -5.44
CA ALA A 270 -3.70 26.36 -5.36
C ALA A 270 -2.86 27.54 -4.83
N ARG A 271 -1.79 27.25 -4.08
CA ARG A 271 -0.85 28.24 -3.52
C ARG A 271 0.40 28.44 -4.36
N ASP A 272 0.78 27.45 -5.17
CA ASP A 272 1.98 27.46 -6.01
C ASP A 272 1.61 27.14 -7.46
N ALA A 273 1.99 28.03 -8.37
CA ALA A 273 1.72 27.89 -9.80
C ALA A 273 2.66 26.94 -10.53
N ARG A 274 3.79 26.52 -9.91
CA ARG A 274 4.74 25.58 -10.53
C ARG A 274 4.09 24.22 -10.73
N ARG A 275 4.42 23.56 -11.82
CA ARG A 275 3.90 22.21 -12.15
C ARG A 275 5.05 21.29 -12.54
N PRO A 276 5.13 20.08 -11.97
CA PRO A 276 6.05 19.05 -12.42
C PRO A 276 5.64 18.56 -13.81
N PRO A 277 6.57 18.01 -14.61
CA PRO A 277 6.30 17.44 -15.92
C PRO A 277 5.67 16.03 -15.83
N LEU A 278 4.61 15.89 -15.03
CA LEU A 278 3.95 14.60 -14.85
C LEU A 278 3.36 14.10 -16.18
N ALA A 279 3.80 12.93 -16.61
CA ALA A 279 3.25 12.23 -17.77
C ALA A 279 2.02 11.39 -17.36
N ARG A 280 2.03 10.83 -16.14
CA ARG A 280 0.97 9.97 -15.63
C ARG A 280 0.99 9.87 -14.10
N ALA A 281 -0.17 9.59 -13.53
CA ALA A 281 -0.34 9.39 -12.11
C ALA A 281 -1.18 8.14 -11.82
N TYR A 282 -0.89 7.46 -10.70
CA TYR A 282 -1.55 6.21 -10.31
C TYR A 282 -2.07 6.32 -8.89
N SER A 283 -3.38 6.10 -8.73
CA SER A 283 -4.03 6.09 -7.43
C SER A 283 -4.42 4.67 -7.02
N GLY A 284 -4.09 4.30 -5.79
CA GLY A 284 -4.42 2.99 -5.23
C GLY A 284 -4.58 3.03 -3.73
N GLY A 285 -4.84 1.85 -3.14
CA GLY A 285 -4.97 1.69 -1.70
C GLY A 285 -6.34 2.04 -1.13
N SER A 286 -7.04 3.02 -1.67
CA SER A 286 -8.45 3.33 -1.38
C SER A 286 -9.09 4.02 -2.60
N ALA A 287 -10.41 4.18 -2.55
CA ALA A 287 -11.15 4.82 -3.65
C ALA A 287 -10.78 6.29 -3.78
N LEU A 288 -10.50 6.73 -5.01
CA LEU A 288 -10.32 8.13 -5.34
C LEU A 288 -11.67 8.72 -5.77
N PRO A 289 -12.21 9.76 -5.10
CA PRO A 289 -13.42 10.41 -5.57
C PRO A 289 -13.23 10.94 -7.01
N VAL A 290 -14.21 10.67 -7.88
CA VAL A 290 -14.12 11.02 -9.31
C VAL A 290 -13.87 12.53 -9.49
N ARG A 291 -14.45 13.36 -8.62
CA ARG A 291 -14.19 14.81 -8.63
C ARG A 291 -12.71 15.13 -8.37
N VAL A 292 -12.10 14.51 -7.37
CA VAL A 292 -10.67 14.73 -7.03
C VAL A 292 -9.79 14.31 -8.20
N LEU A 293 -10.11 13.18 -8.85
CA LEU A 293 -9.43 12.72 -10.06
C LEU A 293 -9.48 13.77 -11.16
N GLN A 294 -10.68 14.28 -11.48
CA GLN A 294 -10.89 15.29 -12.54
C GLN A 294 -10.20 16.62 -12.22
N ASP A 295 -10.30 17.08 -10.96
CA ASP A 295 -9.64 18.30 -10.50
C ASP A 295 -8.10 18.15 -10.62
N PHE A 296 -7.56 16.98 -10.28
CA PHE A 296 -6.12 16.71 -10.39
C PHE A 296 -5.65 16.70 -11.85
N GLU A 297 -6.37 16.01 -12.74
CA GLU A 297 -6.07 15.98 -14.17
C GLU A 297 -6.07 17.37 -14.79
N THR A 298 -7.06 18.19 -14.43
CA THR A 298 -7.16 19.59 -14.90
C THR A 298 -6.00 20.43 -14.38
N THR A 299 -5.62 20.25 -13.11
CA THR A 299 -4.60 21.07 -12.45
C THR A 299 -3.18 20.71 -12.89
N PHE A 300 -2.88 19.41 -13.05
CA PHE A 300 -1.54 18.93 -13.35
C PHE A 300 -1.34 18.51 -14.82
N GLY A 301 -2.40 18.46 -15.62
CA GLY A 301 -2.33 18.14 -17.05
C GLY A 301 -1.95 16.69 -17.35
N CYS A 302 -2.09 15.77 -16.38
CA CYS A 302 -1.74 14.37 -16.55
C CYS A 302 -2.89 13.42 -16.20
N PRO A 303 -3.04 12.27 -16.90
CA PRO A 303 -4.07 11.29 -16.59
C PRO A 303 -3.81 10.60 -15.24
N VAL A 304 -4.90 10.36 -14.47
CA VAL A 304 -4.85 9.56 -13.25
C VAL A 304 -5.45 8.19 -13.51
N HIS A 305 -4.70 7.14 -13.24
CA HIS A 305 -5.10 5.75 -13.38
C HIS A 305 -5.41 5.15 -12.00
N GLU A 306 -6.65 4.73 -11.80
CA GLU A 306 -7.04 4.04 -10.56
C GLU A 306 -6.70 2.57 -10.64
N GLY A 307 -6.23 2.01 -9.52
CA GLY A 307 -5.91 0.60 -9.40
C GLY A 307 -6.41 -0.03 -8.11
N TYR A 308 -6.48 -1.35 -8.14
CA TYR A 308 -6.92 -2.20 -7.04
C TYR A 308 -5.91 -3.29 -6.76
N GLY A 309 -5.74 -3.57 -5.48
CA GLY A 309 -4.89 -4.63 -5.00
C GLY A 309 -4.83 -4.70 -3.48
N LEU A 310 -4.26 -5.79 -3.00
CA LEU A 310 -4.10 -6.10 -1.59
C LEU A 310 -2.67 -6.60 -1.35
N THR A 311 -2.23 -6.63 -0.10
CA THR A 311 -0.96 -7.25 0.25
C THR A 311 -0.91 -8.71 -0.22
N GLU A 312 -2.03 -9.42 -0.04
CA GLU A 312 -2.24 -10.82 -0.43
C GLU A 312 -2.22 -11.06 -1.95
N THR A 313 -2.16 -9.99 -2.75
CA THR A 313 -2.10 -10.04 -4.22
C THR A 313 -0.88 -9.32 -4.82
N SER A 314 0.17 -9.04 -4.08
CA SER A 314 1.55 -8.66 -4.45
C SER A 314 1.81 -7.33 -5.17
N PRO A 315 1.11 -6.21 -5.10
CA PRO A 315 -0.27 -6.07 -4.68
C PRO A 315 -1.28 -6.03 -5.84
N CYS A 316 -0.84 -5.85 -7.12
CA CYS A 316 -1.71 -5.47 -8.23
C CYS A 316 -2.66 -6.60 -8.66
N VAL A 317 -3.94 -6.25 -8.75
CA VAL A 317 -5.00 -7.08 -9.32
C VAL A 317 -5.53 -6.47 -10.62
N ALA A 318 -5.94 -5.20 -10.57
CA ALA A 318 -6.56 -4.51 -11.69
C ALA A 318 -6.15 -3.04 -11.72
N TYR A 319 -6.11 -2.46 -12.92
CA TYR A 319 -5.86 -1.04 -13.16
C TYR A 319 -6.63 -0.52 -14.38
N ASN A 320 -6.92 0.77 -14.38
CA ASN A 320 -7.23 1.50 -15.60
C ASN A 320 -5.96 1.58 -16.45
N GLN A 321 -5.85 0.73 -17.47
CA GLN A 321 -4.67 0.55 -18.30
C GLN A 321 -4.74 1.39 -19.56
N SER A 322 -3.58 1.83 -20.08
CA SER A 322 -3.51 2.63 -21.31
C SER A 322 -4.00 1.90 -22.58
N ALA A 323 -3.98 0.57 -22.56
CA ALA A 323 -4.48 -0.26 -23.66
C ALA A 323 -6.01 -0.23 -23.85
N TRP A 324 -6.75 0.31 -22.87
CA TRP A 324 -8.22 0.34 -22.85
C TRP A 324 -8.72 1.74 -22.53
N PRO A 325 -9.95 2.12 -22.95
CA PRO A 325 -10.55 3.37 -22.50
C PRO A 325 -10.58 3.45 -20.98
N ARG A 326 -10.00 4.50 -20.42
CA ARG A 326 -9.98 4.73 -18.98
C ARG A 326 -11.39 5.12 -18.50
N ARG A 327 -11.86 4.50 -17.41
CA ARG A 327 -13.18 4.74 -16.82
C ARG A 327 -13.04 5.21 -15.36
N PRO A 328 -13.08 6.52 -15.10
CA PRO A 328 -13.06 7.07 -13.74
C PRO A 328 -14.15 6.44 -12.85
N GLY A 329 -13.80 6.15 -11.59
CA GLY A 329 -14.68 5.47 -10.64
C GLY A 329 -14.66 3.95 -10.73
N THR A 330 -13.96 3.39 -11.73
CA THR A 330 -13.64 1.95 -11.79
C THR A 330 -12.15 1.74 -11.48
N VAL A 331 -11.79 0.54 -11.08
CA VAL A 331 -10.37 0.14 -10.97
C VAL A 331 -9.85 -0.54 -12.23
N GLY A 332 -10.54 -0.35 -13.36
CA GLY A 332 -10.13 -0.89 -14.65
C GLY A 332 -10.31 -2.40 -14.79
N LYS A 333 -9.40 -3.02 -15.52
CA LYS A 333 -9.43 -4.46 -15.83
C LYS A 333 -8.27 -5.18 -15.14
N PRO A 334 -8.40 -6.51 -14.90
CA PRO A 334 -7.30 -7.31 -14.36
C PRO A 334 -6.01 -7.15 -15.17
N ILE A 335 -4.88 -7.15 -14.46
CA ILE A 335 -3.57 -7.15 -15.12
C ILE A 335 -3.32 -8.49 -15.81
N ARG A 336 -2.36 -8.53 -16.72
CA ARG A 336 -2.04 -9.74 -17.48
C ARG A 336 -1.66 -10.91 -16.55
N GLY A 337 -2.27 -12.08 -16.81
CA GLY A 337 -2.03 -13.29 -16.02
C GLY A 337 -2.74 -13.33 -14.67
N VAL A 338 -3.65 -12.37 -14.43
CA VAL A 338 -4.53 -12.35 -13.27
C VAL A 338 -5.98 -12.42 -13.72
N GLU A 339 -6.75 -13.27 -13.08
CA GLU A 339 -8.19 -13.34 -13.20
C GLU A 339 -8.80 -12.69 -11.94
N ALA A 340 -9.77 -11.81 -12.14
CA ALA A 340 -10.56 -11.24 -11.06
C ALA A 340 -12.03 -11.33 -11.46
N GLU A 341 -12.81 -12.01 -10.62
CA GLU A 341 -14.22 -12.32 -10.86
C GLU A 341 -15.07 -11.93 -9.67
N ILE A 342 -16.37 -11.94 -9.85
CA ILE A 342 -17.34 -11.68 -8.80
C ILE A 342 -17.97 -12.99 -8.37
N ALA A 343 -17.90 -13.30 -7.08
CA ALA A 343 -18.48 -14.49 -6.48
C ALA A 343 -19.57 -14.15 -5.46
N ARG A 344 -20.46 -15.08 -5.21
CA ARG A 344 -21.53 -14.96 -4.21
C ARG A 344 -20.91 -14.80 -2.81
N ALA A 345 -21.14 -13.65 -2.18
CA ALA A 345 -20.50 -13.28 -0.92
C ALA A 345 -20.93 -14.12 0.30
N GLY A 346 -22.10 -14.75 0.26
CA GLY A 346 -22.66 -15.57 1.36
C GLY A 346 -22.24 -17.03 1.36
N THR A 347 -21.47 -17.49 0.34
CA THR A 347 -21.01 -18.87 0.23
C THR A 347 -19.54 -18.93 0.62
N GLU A 348 -19.18 -19.54 1.75
CA GLU A 348 -17.81 -19.51 2.28
C GLU A 348 -16.97 -20.75 1.92
N ASP A 349 -17.61 -21.88 1.71
CA ASP A 349 -16.99 -23.20 1.45
C ASP A 349 -16.62 -23.46 -0.01
N ARG A 350 -17.13 -22.66 -0.95
CA ARG A 350 -16.89 -22.79 -2.39
C ARG A 350 -17.03 -21.45 -3.11
N ILE A 351 -16.47 -21.38 -4.32
CA ILE A 351 -16.63 -20.21 -5.18
C ILE A 351 -17.79 -20.43 -6.16
N VAL A 352 -18.80 -19.55 -6.10
CA VAL A 352 -19.92 -19.50 -7.04
C VAL A 352 -19.87 -18.17 -7.76
N LEU A 353 -19.35 -18.18 -9.00
CA LEU A 353 -19.22 -16.98 -9.81
C LEU A 353 -20.58 -16.43 -10.21
N LEU A 354 -20.70 -15.10 -10.27
CA LEU A 354 -21.88 -14.36 -10.64
C LEU A 354 -21.75 -13.81 -12.09
N PRO A 355 -22.85 -13.65 -12.80
CA PRO A 355 -22.83 -13.02 -14.13
C PRO A 355 -22.45 -11.52 -14.02
N PRO A 356 -21.98 -10.91 -15.14
CA PRO A 356 -21.68 -9.49 -15.19
C PRO A 356 -22.84 -8.61 -14.71
N GLY A 357 -22.53 -7.56 -13.95
CA GLY A 357 -23.49 -6.60 -13.42
C GLY A 357 -24.04 -6.93 -12.03
N GLU A 358 -23.81 -8.13 -11.51
CA GLU A 358 -24.21 -8.49 -10.15
C GLU A 358 -23.15 -8.07 -9.11
N VAL A 359 -23.62 -7.68 -7.91
CA VAL A 359 -22.75 -7.35 -6.78
C VAL A 359 -22.39 -8.62 -6.02
N GLY A 360 -21.11 -8.83 -5.77
CA GLY A 360 -20.61 -9.94 -4.97
C GLY A 360 -19.20 -9.69 -4.47
N GLU A 361 -18.58 -10.72 -3.90
CA GLU A 361 -17.19 -10.64 -3.44
C GLU A 361 -16.22 -10.78 -4.61
N ILE A 362 -15.23 -9.90 -4.68
CA ILE A 362 -14.15 -10.01 -5.65
C ILE A 362 -13.26 -11.18 -5.26
N VAL A 363 -13.09 -12.12 -6.18
CA VAL A 363 -12.18 -13.25 -6.03
C VAL A 363 -11.08 -13.18 -7.08
N VAL A 364 -9.86 -13.54 -6.70
CA VAL A 364 -8.66 -13.33 -7.53
C VAL A 364 -7.91 -14.66 -7.70
N ARG A 365 -7.43 -14.91 -8.91
CA ARG A 365 -6.57 -16.04 -9.23
C ARG A 365 -5.44 -15.58 -10.15
N GLY A 366 -4.21 -16.00 -9.91
CA GLY A 366 -3.07 -15.65 -10.76
C GLY A 366 -1.73 -15.71 -10.05
N HIS A 367 -0.70 -15.31 -10.79
CA HIS A 367 0.68 -15.27 -10.30
C HIS A 367 0.91 -14.34 -9.11
N ASN A 368 -0.03 -13.43 -8.85
CA ASN A 368 0.04 -12.40 -7.80
C ASN A 368 -0.49 -12.87 -6.44
N VAL A 369 -1.17 -14.02 -6.38
CA VAL A 369 -1.80 -14.50 -5.14
C VAL A 369 -0.75 -15.09 -4.20
N MET A 370 -0.80 -14.71 -2.93
CA MET A 370 0.10 -15.13 -1.86
C MET A 370 0.19 -16.66 -1.71
N SER A 371 1.27 -17.13 -1.12
CA SER A 371 1.42 -18.55 -0.73
C SER A 371 0.56 -18.93 0.48
N GLY A 372 0.13 -17.95 1.28
CA GLY A 372 -0.69 -18.12 2.48
C GLY A 372 -0.31 -17.17 3.60
N TYR A 373 -0.93 -17.36 4.76
CA TYR A 373 -0.57 -16.68 5.99
C TYR A 373 0.40 -17.50 6.81
N LEU A 374 1.46 -16.86 7.30
CA LEU A 374 2.49 -17.48 8.12
C LEU A 374 1.87 -18.10 9.39
N ASP A 375 2.12 -19.37 9.62
CA ASP A 375 1.69 -20.15 10.79
C ASP A 375 0.15 -20.07 11.08
N ASP A 376 -0.66 -19.74 10.06
CA ASP A 376 -2.11 -19.68 10.17
C ASP A 376 -2.78 -20.44 8.99
N PRO A 377 -2.73 -21.80 9.00
CA PRO A 377 -3.32 -22.62 7.96
C PRO A 377 -4.84 -22.44 7.87
N ALA A 378 -5.52 -22.25 8.98
CA ALA A 378 -6.98 -22.06 9.01
C ALA A 378 -7.39 -20.75 8.29
N ALA A 379 -6.67 -19.65 8.53
CA ALA A 379 -6.91 -18.41 7.80
C ALA A 379 -6.52 -18.53 6.32
N THR A 380 -5.50 -19.33 6.00
CA THR A 380 -5.10 -19.59 4.62
C THR A 380 -6.17 -20.35 3.87
N GLU A 381 -6.70 -21.44 4.43
CA GLU A 381 -7.80 -22.23 3.85
C GLU A 381 -9.07 -21.41 3.68
N ALA A 382 -9.39 -20.55 4.64
CA ALA A 382 -10.56 -19.65 4.54
C ALA A 382 -10.40 -18.58 3.45
N ALA A 383 -9.16 -18.16 3.15
CA ALA A 383 -8.87 -17.15 2.16
C ALA A 383 -8.66 -17.72 0.75
N LEU A 384 -8.14 -18.96 0.64
CA LEU A 384 -7.83 -19.63 -0.62
C LEU A 384 -8.80 -20.80 -0.84
N VAL A 385 -9.88 -20.55 -1.57
CA VAL A 385 -10.98 -21.50 -1.80
C VAL A 385 -11.06 -21.82 -3.29
N ASP A 386 -11.09 -23.09 -3.67
CA ASP A 386 -11.19 -23.56 -5.07
C ASP A 386 -10.14 -22.93 -6.02
N GLY A 387 -8.94 -22.62 -5.51
CA GLY A 387 -7.88 -21.97 -6.26
C GLY A 387 -8.05 -20.45 -6.43
N TRP A 388 -9.03 -19.84 -5.77
CA TRP A 388 -9.28 -18.41 -5.74
C TRP A 388 -8.96 -17.81 -4.37
N PHE A 389 -8.35 -16.64 -4.39
CA PHE A 389 -8.23 -15.81 -3.19
C PHE A 389 -9.49 -14.95 -3.00
N ARG A 390 -10.07 -15.01 -1.81
CA ARG A 390 -11.22 -14.21 -1.38
C ARG A 390 -10.74 -12.89 -0.80
N SER A 391 -11.05 -11.81 -1.48
CA SER A 391 -10.52 -10.50 -1.09
C SER A 391 -11.20 -9.87 0.13
N GLY A 392 -12.44 -10.27 0.42
CA GLY A 392 -13.30 -9.60 1.38
C GLY A 392 -13.81 -8.23 0.91
N ASP A 393 -13.52 -7.84 -0.33
CA ASP A 393 -14.02 -6.61 -0.95
C ASP A 393 -15.21 -6.95 -1.87
N LEU A 394 -16.25 -6.14 -1.82
CA LEU A 394 -17.44 -6.28 -2.67
C LEU A 394 -17.25 -5.43 -3.93
N GLY A 395 -17.65 -5.98 -5.06
CA GLY A 395 -17.52 -5.30 -6.34
C GLY A 395 -18.54 -5.76 -7.36
N VAL A 396 -18.45 -5.13 -8.53
CA VAL A 396 -19.19 -5.46 -9.75
C VAL A 396 -18.20 -5.55 -10.90
N LYS A 397 -18.35 -6.53 -11.76
CA LYS A 397 -17.66 -6.61 -13.04
C LYS A 397 -18.68 -6.41 -14.16
N ASP A 398 -18.45 -5.43 -15.04
CA ASP A 398 -19.35 -5.20 -16.16
C ASP A 398 -19.10 -6.18 -17.33
N ALA A 399 -19.96 -6.14 -18.35
CA ALA A 399 -19.86 -7.01 -19.51
C ALA A 399 -18.58 -6.78 -20.34
N GLU A 400 -17.93 -5.63 -20.20
CA GLU A 400 -16.67 -5.31 -20.87
C GLU A 400 -15.44 -5.68 -20.01
N GLY A 401 -15.64 -6.17 -18.76
CA GLY A 401 -14.61 -6.65 -17.85
C GLY A 401 -14.03 -5.58 -16.93
N TYR A 402 -14.64 -4.39 -16.82
CA TYR A 402 -14.21 -3.39 -15.83
C TYR A 402 -14.74 -3.74 -14.46
N LEU A 403 -13.85 -3.61 -13.46
CA LEU A 403 -14.17 -3.82 -12.05
C LEU A 403 -14.47 -2.49 -11.37
N THR A 404 -15.55 -2.46 -10.63
CA THR A 404 -15.92 -1.36 -9.72
C THR A 404 -15.95 -1.90 -8.30
N ILE A 405 -15.16 -1.29 -7.40
CA ILE A 405 -15.22 -1.63 -5.99
C ILE A 405 -16.45 -0.96 -5.40
N VAL A 406 -17.34 -1.73 -4.80
CA VAL A 406 -18.54 -1.23 -4.12
C VAL A 406 -18.24 -0.85 -2.69
N ASP A 407 -17.67 -1.80 -1.92
CA ASP A 407 -17.23 -1.57 -0.53
C ASP A 407 -16.44 -2.77 0.01
N ARG A 408 -16.11 -2.74 1.31
CA ARG A 408 -15.65 -3.92 2.03
C ARG A 408 -16.80 -4.68 2.66
N LYS A 409 -16.79 -6.00 2.56
CA LYS A 409 -17.81 -6.88 3.18
C LYS A 409 -18.02 -6.55 4.66
N LYS A 410 -16.94 -6.24 5.39
CA LYS A 410 -16.96 -5.90 6.82
C LYS A 410 -17.39 -4.46 7.15
N ASP A 411 -17.29 -3.54 6.21
CA ASP A 411 -17.60 -2.12 6.40
C ASP A 411 -19.03 -1.79 5.93
N MET A 412 -19.71 -2.75 5.27
CA MET A 412 -21.11 -2.65 4.84
C MET A 412 -22.02 -2.41 6.05
N ILE A 413 -22.87 -1.41 5.95
CA ILE A 413 -23.83 -1.06 7.00
C ILE A 413 -25.15 -1.82 6.75
N VAL A 414 -25.61 -2.58 7.74
CA VAL A 414 -26.91 -3.26 7.66
C VAL A 414 -27.93 -2.46 8.43
N ARG A 415 -28.72 -1.65 7.70
CA ARG A 415 -29.72 -0.76 8.28
C ARG A 415 -31.12 -1.31 8.04
N GLY A 416 -31.77 -1.84 9.08
CA GLY A 416 -33.13 -2.36 8.99
C GLY A 416 -33.30 -3.43 7.91
N GLY A 417 -32.30 -4.29 7.72
CA GLY A 417 -32.28 -5.34 6.69
C GLY A 417 -31.81 -4.89 5.31
N TYR A 418 -31.55 -3.60 5.10
CA TYR A 418 -30.99 -3.08 3.86
C TYR A 418 -29.48 -2.95 3.95
N ASN A 419 -28.78 -3.42 2.92
CA ASN A 419 -27.34 -3.21 2.77
C ASN A 419 -27.09 -1.80 2.26
N VAL A 420 -26.30 -1.03 3.01
CA VAL A 420 -25.83 0.29 2.61
C VAL A 420 -24.33 0.25 2.50
N TYR A 421 -23.83 0.67 1.37
CA TYR A 421 -22.40 0.70 1.08
C TYR A 421 -21.84 2.09 1.37
N PRO A 422 -21.01 2.26 2.41
CA PRO A 422 -20.42 3.54 2.79
C PRO A 422 -19.84 4.33 1.64
N ARG A 423 -19.12 3.68 0.74
CA ARG A 423 -18.48 4.32 -0.42
C ARG A 423 -19.48 5.01 -1.36
N GLU A 424 -20.65 4.42 -1.59
CA GLU A 424 -21.69 5.04 -2.41
C GLU A 424 -22.16 6.38 -1.81
N VAL A 425 -22.27 6.42 -0.49
CA VAL A 425 -22.69 7.63 0.24
C VAL A 425 -21.56 8.66 0.28
N GLU A 426 -20.32 8.22 0.50
CA GLU A 426 -19.10 9.04 0.47
C GLU A 426 -18.90 9.72 -0.87
N GLU A 427 -19.10 9.01 -1.98
CA GLU A 427 -18.98 9.55 -3.34
C GLU A 427 -19.99 10.69 -3.58
N ILE A 428 -21.21 10.55 -3.07
CA ILE A 428 -22.21 11.62 -3.16
C ILE A 428 -21.82 12.80 -2.27
N LEU A 429 -21.48 12.54 -1.01
CA LEU A 429 -21.11 13.59 -0.06
C LEU A 429 -19.86 14.39 -0.48
N SER A 430 -18.91 13.76 -1.14
CA SER A 430 -17.69 14.42 -1.65
C SER A 430 -17.98 15.53 -2.67
N ARG A 431 -19.16 15.50 -3.31
CA ARG A 431 -19.62 16.53 -4.27
C ARG A 431 -20.23 17.75 -3.59
N HIS A 432 -20.47 17.69 -2.28
CA HIS A 432 -21.05 18.83 -1.56
C HIS A 432 -20.04 19.98 -1.43
N PRO A 433 -20.42 21.26 -1.67
CA PRO A 433 -19.47 22.39 -1.66
C PRO A 433 -18.69 22.55 -0.36
N SER A 434 -19.30 22.25 0.78
CA SER A 434 -18.68 22.40 2.11
C SER A 434 -17.87 21.19 2.58
N VAL A 435 -17.80 20.10 1.82
CA VAL A 435 -17.11 18.87 2.19
C VAL A 435 -15.72 18.83 1.57
N ALA A 436 -14.67 18.76 2.41
CA ALA A 436 -13.29 18.51 1.98
C ALA A 436 -12.99 17.00 1.97
N GLN A 437 -13.29 16.32 3.08
CA GLN A 437 -13.15 14.87 3.20
C GLN A 437 -14.35 14.29 3.94
N VAL A 438 -14.65 13.02 3.70
CA VAL A 438 -15.77 12.33 4.35
C VAL A 438 -15.44 10.85 4.55
N ALA A 439 -15.89 10.31 5.67
CA ALA A 439 -15.97 8.89 5.95
C ALA A 439 -17.38 8.54 6.45
N VAL A 440 -17.97 7.49 5.90
CA VAL A 440 -19.28 6.99 6.31
C VAL A 440 -19.11 5.69 7.09
N ILE A 441 -19.77 5.63 8.23
CA ILE A 441 -19.71 4.48 9.16
C ILE A 441 -21.11 4.10 9.64
N GLY A 442 -21.28 2.83 10.02
CA GLY A 442 -22.44 2.36 10.77
C GLY A 442 -22.23 2.57 12.25
N VAL A 443 -23.17 3.24 12.90
CA VAL A 443 -23.21 3.35 14.37
C VAL A 443 -24.38 2.53 14.91
N PRO A 444 -24.28 1.98 16.13
CA PRO A 444 -25.38 1.20 16.73
C PRO A 444 -26.68 2.01 16.78
N ASP A 445 -27.79 1.38 16.43
CA ASP A 445 -29.14 1.95 16.49
C ASP A 445 -30.14 0.90 17.03
N ALA A 446 -30.94 1.29 18.02
CA ALA A 446 -31.85 0.39 18.69
C ALA A 446 -32.99 -0.13 17.80
N ARG A 447 -33.39 0.63 16.77
CA ARG A 447 -34.50 0.30 15.87
C ARG A 447 -34.06 -0.42 14.61
N TYR A 448 -32.93 0.02 14.04
CA TYR A 448 -32.47 -0.46 12.73
C TYR A 448 -31.21 -1.33 12.80
N GLY A 449 -30.73 -1.65 14.03
CA GLY A 449 -29.45 -2.34 14.25
C GLY A 449 -28.26 -1.43 14.05
N GLN A 450 -28.18 -0.79 12.89
CA GLN A 450 -27.20 0.24 12.59
C GLN A 450 -27.85 1.47 11.94
N GLU A 451 -27.33 2.66 12.23
CA GLU A 451 -27.67 3.90 11.56
C GLU A 451 -26.44 4.48 10.83
N ILE A 452 -26.69 5.23 9.76
CA ILE A 452 -25.64 5.79 8.90
C ILE A 452 -25.18 7.10 9.49
N CYS A 453 -23.88 7.19 9.80
CA CYS A 453 -23.20 8.38 10.27
C CYS A 453 -22.14 8.82 9.26
N ALA A 454 -22.18 10.10 8.85
CA ALA A 454 -21.16 10.71 8.03
C ALA A 454 -20.22 11.56 8.90
N VAL A 455 -18.93 11.24 8.91
CA VAL A 455 -17.88 12.05 9.55
C VAL A 455 -17.22 12.91 8.50
N ILE A 456 -17.33 14.23 8.64
CA ILE A 456 -16.99 15.20 7.61
C ILE A 456 -15.87 16.13 8.09
N VAL A 457 -14.81 16.24 7.29
CA VAL A 457 -13.87 17.35 7.39
C VAL A 457 -14.39 18.48 6.48
N PRO A 458 -14.75 19.62 7.04
CA PRO A 458 -15.30 20.73 6.28
C PRO A 458 -14.22 21.43 5.46
N ARG A 459 -14.61 22.10 4.38
CA ARG A 459 -13.71 23.01 3.65
C ARG A 459 -13.38 24.24 4.51
N PRO A 460 -12.20 24.85 4.32
CA PRO A 460 -11.85 26.09 5.00
C PRO A 460 -12.94 27.18 4.81
N GLY A 461 -13.33 27.81 5.91
CA GLY A 461 -14.36 28.85 5.93
C GLY A 461 -15.80 28.36 6.08
N ALA A 462 -16.06 27.06 6.08
CA ALA A 462 -17.39 26.53 6.39
C ALA A 462 -17.67 26.64 7.91
N VAL A 463 -18.83 27.17 8.28
CA VAL A 463 -19.28 27.20 9.68
C VAL A 463 -19.88 25.85 10.02
N THR A 464 -19.28 25.14 10.97
CA THR A 464 -19.67 23.80 11.40
C THR A 464 -20.73 23.88 12.52
N ASP A 465 -21.98 24.04 12.12
CA ASP A 465 -23.12 24.11 13.01
C ASP A 465 -24.19 23.06 12.62
N GLU A 466 -25.27 23.01 13.40
CA GLU A 466 -26.40 22.10 13.16
C GLU A 466 -27.08 22.40 11.81
N SER A 467 -27.13 23.66 11.39
CA SER A 467 -27.72 24.08 10.12
C SER A 467 -26.95 23.51 8.93
N LEU A 468 -25.60 23.49 8.97
CA LEU A 468 -24.79 22.87 7.93
C LEU A 468 -24.99 21.35 7.93
N ALA A 469 -25.05 20.70 9.10
CA ALA A 469 -25.30 19.26 9.20
C ALA A 469 -26.64 18.87 8.59
N GLU A 470 -27.72 19.57 8.95
CA GLU A 470 -29.05 19.39 8.36
C GLU A 470 -29.07 19.66 6.86
N GLY A 471 -28.38 20.71 6.41
CA GLY A 471 -28.21 21.06 5.01
C GLY A 471 -27.57 19.93 4.20
N ILE A 472 -26.49 19.31 4.73
CA ILE A 472 -25.81 18.18 4.11
C ILE A 472 -26.72 16.94 4.06
N ILE A 473 -27.44 16.64 5.15
CA ILE A 473 -28.41 15.53 5.19
C ILE A 473 -29.50 15.76 4.13
N ALA A 474 -30.10 16.95 4.10
CA ALA A 474 -31.15 17.29 3.15
C ALA A 474 -30.64 17.26 1.69
N TRP A 475 -29.40 17.69 1.47
CA TRP A 475 -28.75 17.65 0.15
C TRP A 475 -28.54 16.21 -0.32
N THR A 476 -28.06 15.33 0.57
CA THR A 476 -27.80 13.91 0.28
C THR A 476 -29.10 13.16 0.06
N ARG A 477 -30.13 13.41 0.90
CA ARG A 477 -31.47 12.80 0.80
C ARG A 477 -32.12 13.01 -0.57
N ARG A 478 -31.85 14.12 -1.25
CA ARG A 478 -32.38 14.39 -2.59
C ARG A 478 -31.65 13.64 -3.72
N ARG A 479 -30.54 12.96 -3.44
CA ARG A 479 -29.63 12.37 -4.43
C ARG A 479 -29.44 10.87 -4.29
N ILE A 480 -29.91 10.28 -3.20
CA ILE A 480 -29.74 8.85 -2.92
C ILE A 480 -31.03 8.27 -2.32
N ALA A 481 -31.20 6.97 -2.42
CA ALA A 481 -32.36 6.27 -1.88
C ALA A 481 -32.57 6.57 -0.39
N SER A 482 -33.84 6.61 0.03
CA SER A 482 -34.24 7.04 1.38
C SER A 482 -33.64 6.22 2.52
N TYR A 483 -33.24 4.98 2.30
CA TYR A 483 -32.60 4.14 3.31
C TYR A 483 -31.08 4.31 3.38
N LYS A 484 -30.44 5.02 2.40
CA LYS A 484 -28.98 5.14 2.27
C LYS A 484 -28.40 6.45 2.79
N TYR A 485 -29.19 7.56 2.87
CA TYR A 485 -28.62 8.84 3.28
C TYR A 485 -28.29 8.86 4.78
N PRO A 486 -27.24 9.57 5.22
CA PRO A 486 -26.85 9.66 6.62
C PRO A 486 -27.95 10.36 7.45
N ARG A 487 -28.18 9.85 8.64
CA ARG A 487 -29.08 10.48 9.64
C ARG A 487 -28.31 11.30 10.65
N ARG A 488 -27.01 11.06 10.70
CA ARG A 488 -26.11 11.74 11.61
C ARG A 488 -24.91 12.27 10.82
N VAL A 489 -24.56 13.52 11.07
CA VAL A 489 -23.36 14.18 10.53
C VAL A 489 -22.54 14.65 11.72
N GLU A 490 -21.27 14.28 11.72
CA GLU A 490 -20.28 14.73 12.70
C GLU A 490 -19.17 15.49 11.97
N PHE A 491 -18.74 16.60 12.54
CA PHE A 491 -17.63 17.36 12.01
C PHE A 491 -16.33 17.00 12.74
N ALA A 492 -15.26 16.81 11.98
CA ALA A 492 -13.93 16.53 12.50
C ALA A 492 -12.90 17.46 11.86
N ALA A 493 -11.86 17.81 12.61
CA ALA A 493 -10.75 18.58 12.07
C ALA A 493 -9.92 17.78 11.05
N ALA A 494 -9.83 16.45 11.25
CA ALA A 494 -9.18 15.50 10.34
C ALA A 494 -9.79 14.10 10.53
N LEU A 495 -9.71 13.26 9.49
CA LEU A 495 -10.03 11.84 9.62
C LEU A 495 -8.79 11.09 10.16
N PRO A 496 -9.00 10.06 11.01
CA PRO A 496 -7.89 9.21 11.46
C PRO A 496 -7.36 8.40 10.27
N LEU A 497 -6.05 8.49 10.03
CA LEU A 497 -5.38 7.82 8.93
C LEU A 497 -4.42 6.75 9.44
N GLY A 498 -4.43 5.60 8.80
CA GLY A 498 -3.41 4.59 8.97
C GLY A 498 -2.08 4.99 8.29
N PRO A 499 -1.00 4.24 8.54
CA PRO A 499 0.33 4.51 7.98
C PRO A 499 0.38 4.56 6.45
N SER A 500 -0.54 3.87 5.79
CA SER A 500 -0.69 3.87 4.33
C SER A 500 -1.59 5.00 3.80
N GLY A 501 -2.00 5.95 4.64
CA GLY A 501 -2.91 7.05 4.27
C GLY A 501 -4.38 6.64 4.14
N LYS A 502 -4.76 5.42 4.54
CA LYS A 502 -6.17 4.96 4.54
C LYS A 502 -6.89 5.43 5.78
N VAL A 503 -8.17 5.82 5.62
CA VAL A 503 -9.05 6.17 6.76
C VAL A 503 -9.29 4.95 7.65
N LEU A 504 -9.08 5.12 8.95
CA LEU A 504 -9.29 4.09 9.98
C LEU A 504 -10.74 4.14 10.48
N LYS A 505 -11.70 3.63 9.69
CA LYS A 505 -13.13 3.64 10.04
C LYS A 505 -13.43 2.99 11.40
N ARG A 506 -12.65 1.99 11.82
CA ARG A 506 -12.81 1.35 13.15
C ARG A 506 -12.59 2.34 14.31
N GLU A 507 -11.63 3.25 14.18
CA GLU A 507 -11.40 4.28 15.21
C GLU A 507 -12.59 5.24 15.27
N LEU A 508 -13.14 5.62 14.11
CA LEU A 508 -14.35 6.44 14.05
C LEU A 508 -15.55 5.74 14.71
N VAL A 509 -15.73 4.44 14.44
CA VAL A 509 -16.80 3.66 15.10
C VAL A 509 -16.58 3.57 16.61
N ALA A 510 -15.34 3.37 17.07
CA ALA A 510 -15.03 3.32 18.50
C ALA A 510 -15.30 4.67 19.20
N LEU A 511 -14.97 5.79 18.53
CA LEU A 511 -15.18 7.14 19.06
C LEU A 511 -16.68 7.54 19.10
N LEU A 512 -17.45 7.17 18.07
CA LEU A 512 -18.82 7.64 17.89
C LEU A 512 -19.89 6.59 18.21
N GLY A 513 -19.50 5.31 18.28
CA GLY A 513 -20.37 4.19 18.66
C GLY A 513 -20.56 4.02 20.16
N ALA A 514 -19.68 4.56 20.99
CA ALA A 514 -19.94 4.81 22.40
C ALA A 514 -20.86 6.04 22.45
N GLY A 515 -22.18 5.83 22.54
CA GLY A 515 -23.16 6.91 22.70
C GLY A 515 -22.73 7.88 23.80
N PRO A 516 -23.31 9.11 23.85
CA PRO A 516 -22.99 10.04 24.91
C PRO A 516 -23.17 9.32 26.25
N SER A 517 -22.09 9.18 27.02
CA SER A 517 -22.19 8.77 28.41
C SER A 517 -23.15 9.77 29.07
N ASN A 518 -24.37 9.32 29.40
CA ASN A 518 -25.26 10.08 30.23
C ASN A 518 -24.49 10.40 31.51
N GLY A 519 -23.88 11.60 31.52
CA GLY A 519 -23.38 12.21 32.73
C GLY A 519 -24.56 12.47 33.64
N SER A 520 -24.65 11.66 34.66
CA SER A 520 -25.46 11.93 35.84
C SER A 520 -24.89 13.11 36.61
#